data_1dde116844f728e1d3c45896c271d4ca
#
_entry.id   1dde116844f728e1d3c45896c271d4ca
#
_cell.length_a   1.000
_cell.length_b   1.000
_cell.length_c   1.000
_cell.angle_alpha   90.00
_cell.angle_beta   90.00
_cell.angle_gamma   90.00
#
_symmetry.space_group_name_H-M   'P 1'
#
loop_
_entity.id
_entity.type
_entity.pdbx_description
1 polymer ?
#
loop_
_entity_poly.entity_id
_entity_poly.type
_entity_poly.pdbx_seq_one_letter_code
_entity_poly.pdbx_strand_id
1 'polypeptide(L)'
;VYVPVTGGSPAVIRAVLMFAVPQLGTLLQRPANTLNSLGVALLCILLHSPAELWNTGFQLSAAATAGILVGNSYNPLRHLPEFLKRSKTWNVLESIAIAPTYVTLCATLATAPFLIHHFKTLSPMAWLGNIVVVPPISWGMQAGLFAALSPIDFMRETFCYAAGFFLRLASLLTRLLSDSAQASVTVGPFNAWILLLLGLLFVTLPVCRKNLVARGYCIICTLIFSITFCVQGITQILGPTWSMTVIDVGQGDSILLKSPGGRYILVDAGDIDYTDSGKDIIVPFLHHIGVQRLDALVITHPHKDHFGGAASLLRMFPVNEIWTNECSRTADGVEWRDMVEEAVNRK
;
A
#
# COMPACT_ATOMS: atom_id res chain seq x y z
N VAL A 1 17.92 -23.34 -4.39
CA VAL A 1 17.09 -23.78 -5.54
C VAL A 1 16.06 -22.72 -5.92
N TYR A 2 15.31 -22.13 -4.96
CA TYR A 2 14.21 -21.19 -5.25
C TYR A 2 14.69 -19.84 -5.83
N VAL A 3 15.80 -19.29 -5.32
CA VAL A 3 16.35 -17.99 -5.76
C VAL A 3 16.69 -17.95 -7.26
N PRO A 4 17.39 -18.93 -7.84
CA PRO A 4 17.63 -18.94 -9.30
C PRO A 4 16.36 -19.07 -10.13
N VAL A 5 15.37 -19.85 -9.66
CA VAL A 5 14.09 -20.06 -10.37
C VAL A 5 13.28 -18.77 -10.48
N THR A 6 13.37 -17.90 -9.48
CA THR A 6 12.67 -16.60 -9.42
C THR A 6 13.45 -15.44 -10.01
N GLY A 7 14.58 -15.71 -10.68
CA GLY A 7 15.43 -14.66 -11.25
C GLY A 7 16.19 -13.82 -10.22
N GLY A 8 16.31 -14.30 -8.97
CA GLY A 8 17.07 -13.62 -7.93
C GLY A 8 16.48 -12.27 -7.49
N SER A 9 15.16 -12.11 -7.55
CA SER A 9 14.53 -10.84 -7.15
C SER A 9 14.91 -10.45 -5.72
N PRO A 10 15.14 -9.16 -5.41
CA PRO A 10 15.52 -8.70 -4.07
C PRO A 10 14.56 -9.17 -2.97
N ALA A 11 13.26 -9.27 -3.26
CA ALA A 11 12.25 -9.75 -2.32
C ALA A 11 12.49 -11.21 -1.90
N VAL A 12 12.87 -12.07 -2.85
CA VAL A 12 13.15 -13.49 -2.59
C VAL A 12 14.44 -13.65 -1.82
N ILE A 13 15.48 -12.90 -2.17
CA ILE A 13 16.76 -12.91 -1.43
C ILE A 13 16.53 -12.52 0.02
N ARG A 14 15.73 -11.47 0.28
CA ARG A 14 15.35 -11.06 1.65
C ARG A 14 14.65 -12.18 2.41
N ALA A 15 13.62 -12.79 1.79
CA ALA A 15 12.89 -13.88 2.42
C ALA A 15 13.79 -15.08 2.78
N VAL A 16 14.69 -15.44 1.88
CA VAL A 16 15.66 -16.53 2.12
C VAL A 16 16.63 -16.19 3.26
N LEU A 17 17.18 -14.98 3.29
CA LEU A 17 18.09 -14.57 4.37
C LEU A 17 17.38 -14.50 5.72
N MET A 18 16.17 -13.93 5.76
CA MET A 18 15.36 -13.86 6.99
C MET A 18 14.97 -15.24 7.52
N PHE A 19 14.86 -16.23 6.63
CA PHE A 19 14.62 -17.64 7.02
C PHE A 19 15.92 -18.36 7.41
N ALA A 20 17.00 -18.20 6.64
CA ALA A 20 18.24 -18.93 6.82
C ALA A 20 19.01 -18.55 8.11
N VAL A 21 19.01 -17.26 8.46
CA VAL A 21 19.77 -16.78 9.64
C VAL A 21 19.26 -17.40 10.96
N PRO A 22 17.95 -17.47 11.25
CA PRO A 22 17.46 -18.20 12.43
C PRO A 22 17.81 -19.69 12.41
N GLN A 23 17.73 -20.35 11.24
CA GLN A 23 18.05 -21.77 11.11
C GLN A 23 19.53 -22.04 11.38
N LEU A 24 20.43 -21.19 10.89
CA LEU A 24 21.85 -21.27 11.20
C LEU A 24 22.11 -21.08 12.69
N GLY A 25 21.37 -20.18 13.35
CA GLY A 25 21.45 -20.00 14.81
C GLY A 25 21.11 -21.29 15.57
N THR A 26 20.05 -21.99 15.16
CA THR A 26 19.66 -23.27 15.77
C THR A 26 20.67 -24.37 15.51
N LEU A 27 21.24 -24.45 14.29
CA LEU A 27 22.29 -25.42 13.94
C LEU A 27 23.57 -25.21 14.77
N LEU A 28 23.89 -23.95 15.08
CA LEU A 28 25.03 -23.58 15.91
C LEU A 28 24.74 -23.69 17.41
N GLN A 29 23.62 -24.29 17.80
CA GLN A 29 23.13 -24.44 19.18
C GLN A 29 23.13 -23.12 19.97
N ARG A 30 22.97 -22.00 19.29
CA ARG A 30 22.83 -20.67 19.91
C ARG A 30 21.35 -20.33 20.10
N PRO A 31 20.95 -19.81 21.27
CA PRO A 31 19.58 -19.36 21.46
C PRO A 31 19.28 -18.24 20.47
N ALA A 32 18.49 -18.54 19.44
CA ALA A 32 18.16 -17.58 18.40
C ALA A 32 17.10 -16.60 18.91
N ASN A 33 17.50 -15.37 19.19
CA ASN A 33 16.54 -14.29 19.34
C ASN A 33 16.11 -13.84 17.95
N THR A 34 14.82 -14.00 17.65
CA THR A 34 14.25 -13.71 16.32
C THR A 34 14.45 -12.26 15.86
N LEU A 35 14.43 -11.28 16.80
CA LEU A 35 14.73 -9.88 16.49
C LEU A 35 16.23 -9.68 16.12
N ASN A 36 17.12 -10.35 16.83
CA ASN A 36 18.55 -10.29 16.48
C ASN A 36 18.80 -10.94 15.12
N SER A 37 18.11 -12.05 14.83
CA SER A 37 18.21 -12.72 13.52
C SER A 37 17.71 -11.83 12.39
N LEU A 38 16.62 -11.10 12.61
CA LEU A 38 16.15 -10.08 11.67
C LEU A 38 17.21 -9.00 11.46
N GLY A 39 17.79 -8.46 12.56
CA GLY A 39 18.83 -7.44 12.48
C GLY A 39 20.06 -7.89 11.67
N VAL A 40 20.50 -9.13 11.87
CA VAL A 40 21.62 -9.72 11.10
C VAL A 40 21.24 -9.85 9.62
N ALA A 41 20.03 -10.33 9.30
CA ALA A 41 19.58 -10.46 7.91
C ALA A 41 19.53 -9.10 7.21
N LEU A 42 18.96 -8.07 7.87
CA LEU A 42 18.92 -6.70 7.33
C LEU A 42 20.33 -6.13 7.15
N LEU A 43 21.23 -6.34 8.10
CA LEU A 43 22.63 -5.90 8.01
C LEU A 43 23.34 -6.56 6.81
N CYS A 44 23.17 -7.86 6.61
CA CYS A 44 23.76 -8.56 5.46
C CYS A 44 23.28 -7.98 4.13
N ILE A 45 21.98 -7.68 4.02
CA ILE A 45 21.41 -7.07 2.81
C ILE A 45 22.01 -5.68 2.57
N LEU A 46 22.07 -4.83 3.60
CA LEU A 46 22.59 -3.47 3.49
C LEU A 46 24.10 -3.41 3.25
N LEU A 47 24.87 -4.36 3.78
CA LEU A 47 26.29 -4.49 3.47
C LEU A 47 26.53 -4.89 2.01
N HIS A 48 25.65 -5.72 1.45
CA HIS A 48 25.72 -6.10 0.04
C HIS A 48 25.27 -4.98 -0.89
N SER A 49 24.19 -4.30 -0.55
CA SER A 49 23.63 -3.19 -1.33
C SER A 49 23.03 -2.12 -0.42
N PRO A 50 23.78 -1.06 -0.06
CA PRO A 50 23.28 0.02 0.78
C PRO A 50 22.07 0.75 0.19
N ALA A 51 21.93 0.77 -1.15
CA ALA A 51 20.81 1.39 -1.86
C ALA A 51 19.44 0.73 -1.53
N GLU A 52 19.46 -0.53 -1.05
CA GLU A 52 18.24 -1.20 -0.61
C GLU A 52 17.53 -0.45 0.53
N LEU A 53 18.23 0.37 1.30
CA LEU A 53 17.60 1.19 2.35
C LEU A 53 16.49 2.09 1.80
N TRP A 54 16.61 2.58 0.57
CA TRP A 54 15.63 3.43 -0.11
C TRP A 54 14.60 2.65 -0.91
N ASN A 55 14.79 1.33 -1.04
CA ASN A 55 13.86 0.46 -1.74
C ASN A 55 12.59 0.25 -0.90
N THR A 56 11.44 0.66 -1.44
CA THR A 56 10.13 0.53 -0.78
C THR A 56 9.83 -0.91 -0.37
N GLY A 57 10.17 -1.88 -1.21
CA GLY A 57 9.98 -3.29 -0.91
C GLY A 57 10.81 -3.77 0.28
N PHE A 58 12.06 -3.28 0.42
CA PHE A 58 12.90 -3.56 1.59
C PHE A 58 12.28 -2.98 2.86
N GLN A 59 11.90 -1.71 2.84
CA GLN A 59 11.29 -1.03 3.98
C GLN A 59 10.02 -1.72 4.45
N LEU A 60 9.10 -2.05 3.53
CA LEU A 60 7.85 -2.75 3.84
C LEU A 60 8.10 -4.15 4.41
N SER A 61 9.02 -4.91 3.82
CA SER A 61 9.35 -6.26 4.29
C SER A 61 9.98 -6.25 5.69
N ALA A 62 10.93 -5.35 5.93
CA ALA A 62 11.57 -5.17 7.23
C ALA A 62 10.56 -4.74 8.30
N ALA A 63 9.72 -3.74 7.99
CA ALA A 63 8.69 -3.23 8.90
C ALA A 63 7.65 -4.31 9.23
N ALA A 64 7.13 -5.04 8.23
CA ALA A 64 6.16 -6.11 8.44
C ALA A 64 6.73 -7.20 9.36
N THR A 65 7.94 -7.67 9.08
CA THR A 65 8.59 -8.72 9.87
C THR A 65 8.84 -8.23 11.30
N ALA A 66 9.38 -7.03 11.47
CA ALA A 66 9.58 -6.44 12.79
C ALA A 66 8.25 -6.31 13.57
N GLY A 67 7.19 -5.82 12.89
CA GLY A 67 5.87 -5.69 13.47
C GLY A 67 5.29 -7.01 13.97
N ILE A 68 5.41 -8.07 13.17
CA ILE A 68 4.96 -9.42 13.56
C ILE A 68 5.77 -9.95 14.75
N LEU A 69 7.09 -9.81 14.73
CA LEU A 69 7.96 -10.32 15.81
C LEU A 69 7.69 -9.59 17.14
N VAL A 70 7.59 -8.26 17.08
CA VAL A 70 7.25 -7.44 18.25
C VAL A 70 5.84 -7.79 18.72
N GLY A 71 4.86 -7.81 17.84
CA GLY A 71 3.48 -8.17 18.17
C GLY A 71 3.38 -9.55 18.82
N ASN A 72 4.06 -10.54 18.27
CA ASN A 72 4.05 -11.90 18.84
C ASN A 72 4.69 -11.97 20.24
N SER A 73 5.68 -11.14 20.54
CA SER A 73 6.29 -11.05 21.87
C SER A 73 5.30 -10.49 22.92
N TYR A 74 4.33 -9.70 22.48
CA TYR A 74 3.33 -9.04 23.34
C TYR A 74 1.90 -9.54 23.11
N ASN A 75 1.76 -10.71 22.48
CA ASN A 75 0.46 -11.27 22.12
C ASN A 75 -0.47 -11.36 23.35
N PRO A 76 -1.57 -10.58 23.40
CA PRO A 76 -2.51 -10.56 24.51
C PRO A 76 -3.26 -11.89 24.66
N LEU A 77 -3.36 -12.67 23.60
CA LEU A 77 -4.02 -13.98 23.60
C LEU A 77 -3.31 -14.99 24.53
N ARG A 78 -2.03 -14.76 24.84
CA ARG A 78 -1.28 -15.59 25.80
C ARG A 78 -1.80 -15.46 27.24
N HIS A 79 -2.47 -14.35 27.56
CA HIS A 79 -3.00 -14.07 28.89
C HIS A 79 -4.48 -14.41 29.04
N LEU A 80 -5.08 -15.04 28.04
CA LEU A 80 -6.46 -15.49 28.13
C LEU A 80 -6.63 -16.62 29.16
N PRO A 81 -7.79 -16.67 29.84
CA PRO A 81 -8.10 -17.71 30.84
C PRO A 81 -8.00 -19.11 30.25
N GLU A 82 -7.47 -20.05 31.02
CA GLU A 82 -7.23 -21.43 30.58
C GLU A 82 -8.50 -22.16 30.18
N PHE A 83 -9.66 -21.82 30.77
CA PHE A 83 -10.93 -22.45 30.42
C PHE A 83 -11.33 -22.20 28.96
N LEU A 84 -10.99 -21.03 28.40
CA LEU A 84 -11.21 -20.73 26.98
C LEU A 84 -10.24 -21.54 26.11
N LYS A 85 -8.98 -21.65 26.51
CA LYS A 85 -7.95 -22.40 25.76
C LYS A 85 -8.20 -23.92 25.70
N ARG A 86 -8.97 -24.46 26.63
CA ARG A 86 -9.34 -25.90 26.64
C ARG A 86 -10.46 -26.24 25.67
N SER A 87 -11.20 -25.26 25.17
CA SER A 87 -12.29 -25.50 24.23
C SER A 87 -11.75 -25.84 22.84
N LYS A 88 -12.19 -26.95 22.26
CA LYS A 88 -11.84 -27.37 20.89
C LYS A 88 -12.30 -26.34 19.86
N THR A 89 -13.47 -25.74 20.08
CA THR A 89 -14.02 -24.68 19.21
C THR A 89 -13.19 -23.42 19.27
N TRP A 90 -12.68 -23.05 20.47
CA TRP A 90 -11.77 -21.91 20.64
C TRP A 90 -10.45 -22.11 19.88
N ASN A 91 -9.84 -23.29 20.02
CA ASN A 91 -8.57 -23.58 19.34
C ASN A 91 -8.70 -23.52 17.80
N VAL A 92 -9.82 -23.98 17.27
CA VAL A 92 -10.13 -23.88 15.84
C VAL A 92 -10.30 -22.41 15.44
N LEU A 93 -11.09 -21.62 16.19
CA LEU A 93 -11.33 -20.22 15.91
C LEU A 93 -10.03 -19.40 16.04
N GLU A 94 -9.23 -19.67 17.05
CA GLU A 94 -7.93 -19.02 17.26
C GLU A 94 -6.99 -19.28 16.07
N SER A 95 -6.86 -20.52 15.64
CA SER A 95 -5.95 -20.89 14.56
C SER A 95 -6.39 -20.39 13.19
N ILE A 96 -7.68 -20.35 12.89
CA ILE A 96 -8.20 -20.02 11.56
C ILE A 96 -8.44 -18.51 11.40
N ALA A 97 -8.91 -17.84 12.45
CA ALA A 97 -9.33 -16.44 12.35
C ALA A 97 -8.53 -15.49 13.24
N ILE A 98 -8.41 -15.76 14.53
CA ILE A 98 -7.90 -14.78 15.50
C ILE A 98 -6.39 -14.58 15.33
N ALA A 99 -5.60 -15.65 15.26
CA ALA A 99 -4.16 -15.55 15.14
C ALA A 99 -3.72 -14.94 13.79
N PRO A 100 -4.27 -15.35 12.64
CA PRO A 100 -3.98 -14.70 11.35
C PRO A 100 -4.38 -13.20 11.34
N THR A 101 -5.54 -12.86 11.91
CA THR A 101 -5.98 -11.46 12.03
C THR A 101 -5.00 -10.64 12.86
N TYR A 102 -4.59 -11.16 14.02
CA TYR A 102 -3.63 -10.49 14.90
C TYR A 102 -2.29 -10.26 14.20
N VAL A 103 -1.76 -11.28 13.53
CA VAL A 103 -0.51 -11.19 12.75
C VAL A 103 -0.64 -10.14 11.65
N THR A 104 -1.76 -10.17 10.90
CA THR A 104 -2.05 -9.16 9.86
C THR A 104 -2.11 -7.76 10.43
N LEU A 105 -2.80 -7.58 11.56
CA LEU A 105 -2.91 -6.26 12.21
C LEU A 105 -1.54 -5.73 12.61
N CYS A 106 -0.68 -6.56 13.21
CA CYS A 106 0.69 -6.18 13.58
C CYS A 106 1.52 -5.79 12.36
N ALA A 107 1.43 -6.55 11.28
CA ALA A 107 2.12 -6.24 10.02
C ALA A 107 1.60 -4.93 9.41
N THR A 108 0.28 -4.76 9.32
CA THR A 108 -0.35 -3.58 8.73
C THR A 108 -0.03 -2.32 9.52
N LEU A 109 -0.09 -2.37 10.85
CA LEU A 109 0.27 -1.23 11.70
C LEU A 109 1.73 -0.82 11.52
N ALA A 110 2.64 -1.79 11.40
CA ALA A 110 4.06 -1.52 11.19
C ALA A 110 4.37 -1.01 9.78
N THR A 111 3.64 -1.47 8.76
CA THR A 111 3.84 -1.05 7.37
C THR A 111 3.04 0.19 6.98
N ALA A 112 1.98 0.53 7.70
CA ALA A 112 1.11 1.68 7.41
C ALA A 112 1.89 3.00 7.21
N PRO A 113 2.89 3.34 8.02
CA PRO A 113 3.71 4.52 7.79
C PRO A 113 4.33 4.55 6.40
N PHE A 114 4.98 3.47 6.00
CA PHE A 114 5.64 3.36 4.70
C PHE A 114 4.63 3.37 3.53
N LEU A 115 3.48 2.69 3.69
CA LEU A 115 2.40 2.70 2.70
C LEU A 115 1.86 4.12 2.49
N ILE A 116 1.59 4.85 3.57
CA ILE A 116 1.12 6.23 3.49
C ILE A 116 2.19 7.13 2.86
N HIS A 117 3.46 6.94 3.20
CA HIS A 117 4.54 7.76 2.66
C HIS A 117 4.71 7.55 1.14
N HIS A 118 4.79 6.30 0.70
CA HIS A 118 5.09 5.98 -0.70
C HIS A 118 3.87 5.97 -1.61
N PHE A 119 2.74 5.44 -1.14
CA PHE A 119 1.56 5.20 -1.98
C PHE A 119 0.38 6.13 -1.69
N LYS A 120 0.42 6.90 -0.59
CA LYS A 120 -0.67 7.78 -0.16
C LYS A 120 -2.02 7.06 0.02
N THR A 121 -1.99 5.75 0.11
CA THR A 121 -3.17 4.90 0.27
C THR A 121 -3.04 3.99 1.47
N LEU A 122 -4.16 3.70 2.09
CA LEU A 122 -4.28 2.73 3.16
C LEU A 122 -5.49 1.83 2.85
N SER A 123 -5.32 0.52 2.99
CA SER A 123 -6.42 -0.42 2.79
C SER A 123 -6.95 -0.92 4.13
N PRO A 124 -8.07 -0.37 4.62
CA PRO A 124 -8.69 -0.83 5.88
C PRO A 124 -9.15 -2.28 5.79
N MET A 125 -9.47 -2.77 4.59
CA MET A 125 -9.97 -4.12 4.35
C MET A 125 -8.87 -5.19 4.18
N ALA A 126 -7.59 -4.82 4.27
CA ALA A 126 -6.47 -5.74 4.07
C ALA A 126 -6.51 -6.96 5.03
N TRP A 127 -6.96 -6.77 6.28
CA TRP A 127 -7.10 -7.86 7.25
C TRP A 127 -8.12 -8.90 6.81
N LEU A 128 -9.24 -8.46 6.23
CA LEU A 128 -10.29 -9.35 5.72
C LEU A 128 -9.79 -10.10 4.48
N GLY A 129 -9.10 -9.39 3.56
CA GLY A 129 -8.45 -9.98 2.40
C GLY A 129 -7.50 -11.10 2.79
N ASN A 130 -6.68 -10.89 3.81
CA ASN A 130 -5.73 -11.90 4.27
C ASN A 130 -6.41 -13.15 4.85
N ILE A 131 -7.55 -13.02 5.53
CA ILE A 131 -8.31 -14.17 6.06
C ILE A 131 -8.99 -14.95 4.93
N VAL A 132 -9.55 -14.24 3.94
CA VAL A 132 -10.46 -14.86 2.96
C VAL A 132 -9.72 -15.24 1.67
N VAL A 133 -8.74 -14.45 1.23
CA VAL A 133 -8.05 -14.61 -0.06
C VAL A 133 -6.77 -15.43 0.06
N VAL A 134 -6.00 -15.25 1.15
CA VAL A 134 -4.71 -15.95 1.31
C VAL A 134 -4.83 -17.48 1.37
N PRO A 135 -5.81 -18.09 2.08
CA PRO A 135 -5.93 -19.55 2.10
C PRO A 135 -6.13 -20.18 0.72
N PRO A 136 -7.09 -19.72 -0.12
CA PRO A 136 -7.22 -20.25 -1.49
C PRO A 136 -5.95 -20.09 -2.32
N ILE A 137 -5.26 -18.93 -2.24
CA ILE A 137 -3.98 -18.74 -2.95
C ILE A 137 -2.95 -19.79 -2.49
N SER A 138 -2.83 -20.01 -1.18
CA SER A 138 -1.87 -20.95 -0.61
C SER A 138 -2.15 -22.38 -1.08
N TRP A 139 -3.42 -22.80 -1.10
CA TRP A 139 -3.80 -24.12 -1.60
C TRP A 139 -3.59 -24.24 -3.12
N GLY A 140 -3.88 -23.18 -3.87
CA GLY A 140 -3.62 -23.13 -5.31
C GLY A 140 -2.13 -23.25 -5.63
N MET A 141 -1.26 -22.55 -4.89
CA MET A 141 0.20 -22.65 -5.04
C MET A 141 0.71 -24.05 -4.71
N GLN A 142 0.24 -24.66 -3.61
CA GLN A 142 0.63 -26.03 -3.23
C GLN A 142 0.20 -27.04 -4.29
N ALA A 143 -1.04 -26.96 -4.75
CA ALA A 143 -1.54 -27.82 -5.82
C ALA A 143 -0.72 -27.62 -7.12
N GLY A 144 -0.40 -26.38 -7.50
CA GLY A 144 0.46 -26.07 -8.65
C GLY A 144 1.86 -26.65 -8.52
N LEU A 145 2.46 -26.60 -7.33
CA LEU A 145 3.74 -27.23 -7.06
C LEU A 145 3.69 -28.76 -7.19
N PHE A 146 2.65 -29.40 -6.63
CA PHE A 146 2.44 -30.83 -6.78
C PHE A 146 2.21 -31.23 -8.24
N ALA A 147 1.47 -30.43 -9.00
CA ALA A 147 1.31 -30.63 -10.44
C ALA A 147 2.65 -30.60 -11.18
N ALA A 148 3.48 -29.58 -10.89
CA ALA A 148 4.78 -29.40 -11.53
C ALA A 148 5.79 -30.54 -11.21
N LEU A 149 5.70 -31.12 -10.01
CA LEU A 149 6.61 -32.17 -9.55
C LEU A 149 6.08 -33.59 -9.85
N SER A 150 4.80 -33.74 -10.23
CA SER A 150 4.20 -35.08 -10.44
C SER A 150 4.66 -35.71 -11.76
N PRO A 151 5.25 -36.90 -11.74
CA PRO A 151 5.61 -37.64 -12.96
C PRO A 151 4.43 -38.35 -13.61
N ILE A 152 3.27 -38.44 -12.93
CA ILE A 152 2.08 -39.16 -13.37
C ILE A 152 1.10 -38.18 -13.97
N ASP A 153 0.73 -38.37 -15.25
CA ASP A 153 -0.13 -37.44 -16.00
C ASP A 153 -1.48 -37.20 -15.33
N PHE A 154 -2.14 -38.25 -14.87
CA PHE A 154 -3.44 -38.17 -14.17
C PHE A 154 -3.34 -37.28 -12.90
N MET A 155 -2.30 -37.47 -12.10
CA MET A 155 -2.08 -36.66 -10.90
C MET A 155 -1.75 -35.22 -11.27
N ARG A 156 -0.91 -35.02 -12.28
CA ARG A 156 -0.56 -33.68 -12.77
C ARG A 156 -1.80 -32.92 -13.21
N GLU A 157 -2.67 -33.53 -14.02
CA GLU A 157 -3.92 -32.89 -14.45
C GLU A 157 -4.85 -32.59 -13.29
N THR A 158 -5.04 -33.54 -12.37
CA THR A 158 -5.88 -33.33 -11.19
C THR A 158 -5.41 -32.15 -10.35
N PHE A 159 -4.11 -32.05 -10.08
CA PHE A 159 -3.55 -30.95 -9.35
C PHE A 159 -3.58 -29.61 -10.12
N CYS A 160 -3.46 -29.63 -11.45
CA CYS A 160 -3.65 -28.45 -12.29
C CYS A 160 -5.08 -27.92 -12.19
N TYR A 161 -6.10 -28.80 -12.25
CA TYR A 161 -7.50 -28.40 -12.07
C TYR A 161 -7.76 -27.83 -10.67
N ALA A 162 -7.22 -28.47 -9.63
CA ALA A 162 -7.32 -27.97 -8.26
C ALA A 162 -6.66 -26.59 -8.11
N ALA A 163 -5.46 -26.41 -8.64
CA ALA A 163 -4.77 -25.11 -8.64
C ALA A 163 -5.60 -24.04 -9.35
N GLY A 164 -6.11 -24.37 -10.55
CA GLY A 164 -6.97 -23.47 -11.32
C GLY A 164 -8.25 -23.09 -10.58
N PHE A 165 -8.89 -24.03 -9.90
CA PHE A 165 -10.08 -23.76 -9.07
C PHE A 165 -9.77 -22.76 -7.94
N PHE A 166 -8.75 -23.05 -7.15
CA PHE A 166 -8.41 -22.19 -6.01
C PHE A 166 -7.95 -20.79 -6.45
N LEU A 167 -7.21 -20.66 -7.54
CA LEU A 167 -6.79 -19.35 -8.07
C LEU A 167 -7.98 -18.55 -8.61
N ARG A 168 -8.94 -19.19 -9.29
CA ARG A 168 -10.19 -18.55 -9.72
C ARG A 168 -11.03 -18.11 -8.53
N LEU A 169 -11.13 -18.93 -7.51
CA LEU A 169 -11.81 -18.58 -6.26
C LEU A 169 -11.16 -17.37 -5.60
N ALA A 170 -9.84 -17.35 -5.47
CA ALA A 170 -9.10 -16.21 -4.93
C ALA A 170 -9.34 -14.93 -5.75
N SER A 171 -9.31 -15.03 -7.08
CA SER A 171 -9.59 -13.90 -7.97
C SER A 171 -11.01 -13.35 -7.79
N LEU A 172 -12.01 -14.23 -7.68
CA LEU A 172 -13.40 -13.84 -7.41
C LEU A 172 -13.52 -13.10 -6.07
N LEU A 173 -12.95 -13.67 -5.01
CA LEU A 173 -12.99 -13.08 -3.67
C LEU A 173 -12.27 -11.72 -3.64
N THR A 174 -11.14 -11.59 -4.34
CA THR A 174 -10.42 -10.32 -4.47
C THR A 174 -11.28 -9.26 -5.15
N ARG A 175 -11.96 -9.60 -6.25
CA ARG A 175 -12.87 -8.65 -6.95
C ARG A 175 -14.01 -8.20 -6.05
N LEU A 176 -14.67 -9.13 -5.34
CA LEU A 176 -15.75 -8.79 -4.42
C LEU A 176 -15.32 -7.85 -3.29
N LEU A 177 -14.07 -7.99 -2.82
CA LEU A 177 -13.52 -7.10 -1.79
C LEU A 177 -13.07 -5.76 -2.38
N SER A 178 -12.51 -5.72 -3.59
CA SER A 178 -12.01 -4.50 -4.24
C SER A 178 -13.13 -3.56 -4.69
N ASP A 179 -14.28 -4.09 -5.04
CA ASP A 179 -15.45 -3.31 -5.48
C ASP A 179 -16.12 -2.54 -4.32
N SER A 180 -15.70 -2.80 -3.08
CA SER A 180 -16.20 -2.03 -1.94
C SER A 180 -15.57 -0.63 -1.92
N ALA A 181 -16.39 0.40 -1.70
CA ALA A 181 -15.95 1.80 -1.61
C ALA A 181 -14.89 2.06 -0.50
N GLN A 182 -14.71 1.11 0.41
CA GLN A 182 -13.75 1.16 1.51
C GLN A 182 -12.50 0.30 1.27
N ALA A 183 -12.31 -0.25 0.09
CA ALA A 183 -11.17 -1.12 -0.22
C ALA A 183 -9.83 -0.37 -0.08
N SER A 184 -9.79 0.89 -0.50
CA SER A 184 -8.64 1.78 -0.30
C SER A 184 -9.10 3.19 0.04
N VAL A 185 -8.40 3.80 0.99
CA VAL A 185 -8.60 5.20 1.39
C VAL A 185 -7.35 5.98 1.02
N THR A 186 -7.50 7.04 0.23
CA THR A 186 -6.40 7.96 -0.05
C THR A 186 -6.18 8.87 1.16
N VAL A 187 -4.92 8.94 1.58
CA VAL A 187 -4.51 9.77 2.72
C VAL A 187 -3.71 10.94 2.19
N GLY A 188 -4.08 12.15 2.58
CA GLY A 188 -3.39 13.38 2.19
C GLY A 188 -1.89 13.38 2.53
N PRO A 189 -1.16 14.44 2.13
CA PRO A 189 0.28 14.53 2.35
C PRO A 189 0.61 14.43 3.84
N PHE A 190 1.32 13.37 4.18
CA PHE A 190 1.68 13.06 5.57
C PHE A 190 3.16 13.41 5.78
N ASN A 191 3.47 14.11 6.88
CA ASN A 191 4.85 14.42 7.20
C ASN A 191 5.61 13.15 7.60
N ALA A 192 6.74 12.87 6.94
CA ALA A 192 7.56 11.67 7.20
C ALA A 192 7.97 11.53 8.69
N TRP A 193 8.13 12.65 9.40
CA TRP A 193 8.44 12.65 10.83
C TRP A 193 7.34 12.06 11.70
N ILE A 194 6.07 12.25 11.33
CA ILE A 194 4.94 11.64 12.02
C ILE A 194 5.00 10.11 11.91
N LEU A 195 5.38 9.61 10.74
CA LEU A 195 5.52 8.19 10.50
C LEU A 195 6.66 7.57 11.31
N LEU A 196 7.78 8.29 11.38
CA LEU A 196 8.93 7.86 12.19
C LEU A 196 8.57 7.81 13.67
N LEU A 197 7.83 8.80 14.17
CA LEU A 197 7.35 8.83 15.55
C LEU A 197 6.34 7.73 15.85
N LEU A 198 5.40 7.44 14.93
CA LEU A 198 4.48 6.30 15.05
C LEU A 198 5.23 4.97 15.11
N GLY A 199 6.22 4.78 14.25
CA GLY A 199 7.10 3.60 14.27
C GLY A 199 7.85 3.46 15.58
N LEU A 200 8.43 4.55 16.08
CA LEU A 200 9.13 4.59 17.36
C LEU A 200 8.19 4.29 18.54
N LEU A 201 6.98 4.86 18.53
CA LEU A 201 5.94 4.59 19.52
C LEU A 201 5.54 3.11 19.52
N PHE A 202 5.36 2.52 18.32
CA PHE A 202 5.01 1.11 18.17
C PHE A 202 6.09 0.18 18.76
N VAL A 203 7.37 0.51 18.55
CA VAL A 203 8.50 -0.27 19.10
C VAL A 203 8.66 -0.08 20.59
N THR A 204 8.39 1.12 21.11
CA THR A 204 8.64 1.46 22.53
C THR A 204 7.45 1.15 23.44
N LEU A 205 6.21 1.16 22.97
CA LEU A 205 5.01 0.80 23.75
C LEU A 205 5.15 -0.51 24.54
N PRO A 206 5.68 -1.58 23.97
CA PRO A 206 5.88 -2.84 24.66
C PRO A 206 6.93 -2.78 25.77
N VAL A 207 7.98 -1.98 25.60
CA VAL A 207 9.07 -1.83 26.58
C VAL A 207 8.62 -1.03 27.78
N CYS A 208 7.63 -0.15 27.62
CA CYS A 208 7.12 0.75 28.68
C CYS A 208 6.49 0.05 29.87
N ARG A 209 6.01 -1.19 29.72
CA ARG A 209 5.39 -1.92 30.83
C ARG A 209 6.37 -2.30 31.94
N LYS A 210 7.66 -2.38 31.65
CA LYS A 210 8.68 -2.91 32.56
C LYS A 210 9.71 -1.89 33.07
N ASN A 211 9.79 -0.68 32.49
CA ASN A 211 10.86 0.25 32.79
C ASN A 211 10.36 1.71 32.80
N LEU A 212 10.64 2.43 33.91
CA LEU A 212 10.24 3.83 34.13
C LEU A 212 10.83 4.76 33.02
N VAL A 213 12.05 4.49 32.61
CA VAL A 213 12.76 5.25 31.57
C VAL A 213 12.04 5.08 30.22
N ALA A 214 11.63 3.86 29.89
CA ALA A 214 10.88 3.59 28.69
C ALA A 214 9.49 4.28 28.67
N ARG A 215 8.83 4.41 29.85
CA ARG A 215 7.63 5.24 29.99
C ARG A 215 7.89 6.70 29.63
N GLY A 216 9.00 7.26 30.11
CA GLY A 216 9.41 8.61 29.76
C GLY A 216 9.56 8.81 28.25
N TYR A 217 10.24 7.90 27.57
CA TYR A 217 10.39 7.93 26.11
C TYR A 217 9.04 7.88 25.39
N CYS A 218 8.11 7.01 25.79
CA CYS A 218 6.79 6.95 25.20
C CYS A 218 5.98 8.24 25.37
N ILE A 219 6.03 8.84 26.55
CA ILE A 219 5.36 10.11 26.81
C ILE A 219 5.96 11.20 25.92
N ILE A 220 7.29 11.30 25.84
CA ILE A 220 7.98 12.26 24.98
C ILE A 220 7.62 12.05 23.52
N CYS A 221 7.66 10.81 23.01
CA CYS A 221 7.28 10.52 21.63
C CYS A 221 5.82 10.87 21.34
N THR A 222 4.89 10.59 22.28
CA THR A 222 3.48 10.95 22.13
C THR A 222 3.29 12.47 22.11
N LEU A 223 4.00 13.20 22.96
CA LEU A 223 3.96 14.67 22.99
C LEU A 223 4.51 15.25 21.68
N ILE A 224 5.67 14.80 21.23
CA ILE A 224 6.25 15.24 19.94
C ILE A 224 5.28 14.95 18.79
N PHE A 225 4.68 13.75 18.76
CA PHE A 225 3.67 13.39 17.77
C PHE A 225 2.48 14.36 17.79
N SER A 226 1.92 14.61 18.99
CA SER A 226 0.78 15.52 19.15
C SER A 226 1.12 16.95 18.73
N ILE A 227 2.30 17.45 19.10
CA ILE A 227 2.77 18.78 18.69
C ILE A 227 2.96 18.86 17.18
N THR A 228 3.60 17.86 16.57
CA THR A 228 3.84 17.83 15.13
C THR A 228 2.51 17.78 14.35
N PHE A 229 1.56 16.99 14.84
CA PHE A 229 0.21 16.91 14.26
C PHE A 229 -0.54 18.25 14.38
N CYS A 230 -0.48 18.90 15.52
CA CYS A 230 -1.08 20.24 15.74
C CYS A 230 -0.44 21.29 14.82
N VAL A 231 0.90 21.33 14.75
CA VAL A 231 1.62 22.27 13.88
C VAL A 231 1.25 22.06 12.41
N GLN A 232 1.17 20.81 11.97
CA GLN A 232 0.77 20.49 10.60
C GLN A 232 -0.70 20.88 10.32
N GLY A 233 -1.61 20.65 11.27
CA GLY A 233 -2.99 21.12 11.17
C GLY A 233 -3.07 22.65 11.09
N ILE A 234 -2.31 23.35 11.91
CA ILE A 234 -2.25 24.81 11.92
C ILE A 234 -1.66 25.36 10.61
N THR A 235 -0.58 24.76 10.09
CA THR A 235 0.01 25.20 8.81
C THR A 235 -0.91 24.94 7.60
N GLN A 236 -1.72 23.89 7.64
CA GLN A 236 -2.76 23.66 6.63
C GLN A 236 -3.88 24.71 6.70
N ILE A 237 -4.23 25.17 7.90
CA ILE A 237 -5.27 26.17 8.12
C ILE A 237 -4.76 27.60 7.84
N LEU A 238 -3.54 27.91 8.29
CA LEU A 238 -2.93 29.25 8.18
C LEU A 238 -2.16 29.47 6.88
N GLY A 239 -2.03 28.47 6.02
CA GLY A 239 -1.26 28.54 4.79
C GLY A 239 -2.07 28.81 3.52
N PRO A 240 -2.85 29.92 3.41
CA PRO A 240 -3.61 30.19 2.22
C PRO A 240 -2.75 30.96 1.23
N THR A 241 -1.99 30.25 0.43
CA THR A 241 -1.29 30.85 -0.71
C THR A 241 -1.84 30.28 -2.00
N TRP A 242 -2.00 31.12 -3.00
CA TRP A 242 -2.15 30.67 -4.36
C TRP A 242 -0.88 29.91 -4.74
N SER A 243 -1.04 28.71 -5.29
CA SER A 243 0.06 28.00 -5.90
C SER A 243 -0.30 27.58 -7.32
N MET A 244 0.68 27.68 -8.20
CA MET A 244 0.62 27.21 -9.56
C MET A 244 1.70 26.14 -9.73
N THR A 245 1.32 24.96 -10.17
CA THR A 245 2.25 23.86 -10.42
C THR A 245 2.10 23.44 -11.87
N VAL A 246 3.18 23.56 -12.64
CA VAL A 246 3.24 23.01 -13.99
C VAL A 246 3.59 21.53 -13.87
N ILE A 247 2.75 20.66 -14.41
CA ILE A 247 2.95 19.22 -14.38
C ILE A 247 3.71 18.83 -15.65
N ASP A 248 4.82 18.13 -15.51
CA ASP A 248 5.57 17.61 -16.64
C ASP A 248 4.83 16.41 -17.24
N VAL A 249 4.04 16.68 -18.26
CA VAL A 249 3.26 15.69 -19.02
C VAL A 249 3.98 15.21 -20.28
N GLY A 250 5.25 15.65 -20.48
CA GLY A 250 6.03 15.36 -21.66
C GLY A 250 5.65 16.29 -22.80
N GLN A 251 4.67 15.92 -23.63
CA GLN A 251 4.15 16.79 -24.70
C GLN A 251 2.81 17.38 -24.27
N GLY A 252 2.63 18.69 -24.51
CA GLY A 252 1.44 19.43 -24.14
C GLY A 252 1.53 20.15 -22.80
N ASP A 253 0.41 20.70 -22.37
CA ASP A 253 0.32 21.53 -21.17
C ASP A 253 -0.57 20.87 -20.10
N SER A 254 -0.17 21.02 -18.85
CA SER A 254 -1.01 20.71 -17.70
C SER A 254 -0.58 21.54 -16.49
N ILE A 255 -1.48 22.40 -16.01
CA ILE A 255 -1.20 23.36 -14.95
C ILE A 255 -2.22 23.20 -13.84
N LEU A 256 -1.74 22.85 -12.64
CA LEU A 256 -2.58 22.76 -11.45
C LEU A 256 -2.52 24.08 -10.67
N LEU A 257 -3.68 24.69 -10.49
CA LEU A 257 -3.88 25.89 -9.67
C LEU A 257 -4.53 25.50 -8.35
N LYS A 258 -3.94 25.94 -7.24
CA LYS A 258 -4.53 25.80 -5.92
C LYS A 258 -4.86 27.19 -5.37
N SER A 259 -6.12 27.38 -5.00
CA SER A 259 -6.56 28.64 -4.36
C SER A 259 -6.26 28.64 -2.86
N PRO A 260 -6.22 29.81 -2.21
CA PRO A 260 -6.13 29.92 -0.75
C PRO A 260 -7.24 29.18 0.00
N GLY A 261 -8.43 29.06 -0.58
CA GLY A 261 -9.55 28.32 -0.03
C GLY A 261 -9.48 26.81 -0.22
N GLY A 262 -8.34 26.27 -0.71
CA GLY A 262 -8.13 24.84 -0.89
C GLY A 262 -8.83 24.25 -2.12
N ARG A 263 -9.30 25.08 -3.05
CA ARG A 263 -9.88 24.63 -4.33
C ARG A 263 -8.76 24.35 -5.32
N TYR A 264 -8.95 23.31 -6.13
CA TYR A 264 -8.02 22.86 -7.14
C TYR A 264 -8.63 22.97 -8.53
N ILE A 265 -7.96 23.66 -9.42
CA ILE A 265 -8.35 23.79 -10.82
C ILE A 265 -7.19 23.26 -11.66
N LEU A 266 -7.48 22.33 -12.55
CA LEU A 266 -6.53 21.83 -13.55
C LEU A 266 -6.80 22.52 -14.88
N VAL A 267 -5.78 23.09 -15.48
CA VAL A 267 -5.84 23.69 -16.81
C VAL A 267 -5.06 22.80 -17.76
N ASP A 268 -5.75 22.27 -18.74
CA ASP A 268 -5.29 21.28 -19.71
C ASP A 268 -4.80 19.95 -19.10
N ALA A 269 -4.73 18.90 -19.90
CA ALA A 269 -4.49 17.54 -19.44
C ALA A 269 -3.44 16.78 -20.28
N GLY A 270 -2.60 17.51 -21.05
CA GLY A 270 -1.54 16.93 -21.85
C GLY A 270 -2.01 16.04 -22.98
N ASP A 271 -1.07 15.31 -23.57
CA ASP A 271 -1.26 14.45 -24.73
C ASP A 271 -1.60 12.99 -24.36
N ILE A 272 -2.08 12.21 -25.33
CA ILE A 272 -2.39 10.78 -25.19
C ILE A 272 -1.55 9.90 -26.15
N ASP A 273 -0.85 10.48 -27.12
CA ASP A 273 -0.25 9.71 -28.22
C ASP A 273 0.93 8.81 -27.79
N TYR A 274 1.80 9.27 -26.89
CA TYR A 274 2.95 8.49 -26.39
C TYR A 274 2.72 7.90 -24.99
N THR A 275 2.00 8.61 -24.17
CA THR A 275 1.68 8.24 -22.79
C THR A 275 0.35 8.87 -22.47
N ASP A 276 -0.55 8.11 -21.86
CA ASP A 276 -1.80 8.66 -21.35
C ASP A 276 -1.52 9.60 -20.17
N SER A 277 -1.33 10.89 -20.47
CA SER A 277 -0.96 11.89 -19.47
C SER A 277 -1.96 11.95 -18.31
N GLY A 278 -3.25 11.77 -18.58
CA GLY A 278 -4.29 11.74 -17.56
C GLY A 278 -4.09 10.60 -16.58
N LYS A 279 -3.97 9.38 -17.09
CA LYS A 279 -3.87 8.15 -16.31
C LYS A 279 -2.50 7.98 -15.65
N ASP A 280 -1.43 8.17 -16.42
CA ASP A 280 -0.09 7.72 -16.01
C ASP A 280 0.70 8.82 -15.29
N ILE A 281 0.31 10.09 -15.45
CA ILE A 281 1.03 11.24 -14.88
C ILE A 281 0.14 12.05 -13.94
N ILE A 282 -0.98 12.60 -14.44
CA ILE A 282 -1.79 13.58 -13.70
C ILE A 282 -2.50 12.95 -12.50
N VAL A 283 -3.19 11.82 -12.69
CA VAL A 283 -3.89 11.15 -11.59
C VAL A 283 -2.93 10.69 -10.48
N PRO A 284 -1.80 10.02 -10.78
CA PRO A 284 -0.79 9.71 -9.77
C PRO A 284 -0.22 10.94 -9.08
N PHE A 285 0.03 12.03 -9.81
CA PHE A 285 0.52 13.29 -9.25
C PHE A 285 -0.50 13.90 -8.27
N LEU A 286 -1.78 13.99 -8.66
CA LEU A 286 -2.85 14.51 -7.79
C LEU A 286 -2.98 13.68 -6.51
N HIS A 287 -2.92 12.35 -6.61
CA HIS A 287 -2.90 11.48 -5.43
C HIS A 287 -1.64 11.71 -4.58
N HIS A 288 -0.48 11.88 -5.20
CA HIS A 288 0.77 12.11 -4.49
C HIS A 288 0.73 13.38 -3.63
N ILE A 289 0.16 14.47 -4.15
CA ILE A 289 0.01 15.72 -3.40
C ILE A 289 -1.24 15.76 -2.51
N GLY A 290 -2.04 14.68 -2.49
CA GLY A 290 -3.20 14.51 -1.62
C GLY A 290 -4.46 15.23 -2.05
N VAL A 291 -4.55 15.60 -3.34
CA VAL A 291 -5.80 16.11 -3.92
C VAL A 291 -6.78 14.95 -4.08
N GLN A 292 -8.00 15.14 -3.58
CA GLN A 292 -9.03 14.11 -3.66
C GLN A 292 -10.06 14.37 -4.75
N ARG A 293 -10.19 15.63 -5.17
CA ARG A 293 -11.08 16.05 -6.25
C ARG A 293 -10.57 17.35 -6.88
N LEU A 294 -10.89 17.55 -8.13
CA LEU A 294 -10.74 18.83 -8.81
C LEU A 294 -12.07 19.60 -8.76
N ASP A 295 -12.00 20.89 -8.44
CA ASP A 295 -13.16 21.76 -8.50
C ASP A 295 -13.52 22.09 -9.95
N ALA A 296 -12.53 22.28 -10.80
CA ALA A 296 -12.73 22.44 -12.24
C ALA A 296 -11.58 21.85 -13.06
N LEU A 297 -11.91 21.31 -14.22
CA LEU A 297 -10.99 21.03 -15.33
C LEU A 297 -11.27 22.07 -16.43
N VAL A 298 -10.28 22.84 -16.78
CA VAL A 298 -10.34 23.85 -17.85
C VAL A 298 -9.64 23.31 -19.08
N ILE A 299 -10.32 23.21 -20.20
CA ILE A 299 -9.70 22.89 -21.49
C ILE A 299 -9.62 24.18 -22.29
N THR A 300 -8.40 24.64 -22.54
CA THR A 300 -8.14 25.91 -23.21
C THR A 300 -8.53 25.88 -24.68
N HIS A 301 -8.26 24.78 -25.36
CA HIS A 301 -8.64 24.54 -26.77
C HIS A 301 -8.59 23.06 -27.14
N PRO A 302 -9.26 22.64 -28.22
CA PRO A 302 -9.48 21.24 -28.56
C PRO A 302 -8.33 20.64 -29.38
N HIS A 303 -7.08 20.86 -28.97
CA HIS A 303 -5.92 20.16 -29.52
C HIS A 303 -5.51 19.01 -28.60
N LYS A 304 -5.02 17.90 -29.17
CA LYS A 304 -4.69 16.67 -28.44
C LYS A 304 -3.72 16.88 -27.29
N ASP A 305 -2.74 17.72 -27.48
CA ASP A 305 -1.71 18.07 -26.48
C ASP A 305 -2.25 18.88 -25.29
N HIS A 306 -3.53 19.27 -25.30
CA HIS A 306 -4.20 19.99 -24.22
C HIS A 306 -5.34 19.19 -23.57
N PHE A 307 -6.05 18.37 -24.33
CA PHE A 307 -7.16 17.60 -23.78
C PHE A 307 -6.95 16.07 -23.82
N GLY A 308 -5.87 15.57 -24.42
CA GLY A 308 -5.67 14.13 -24.67
C GLY A 308 -5.86 13.25 -23.45
N GLY A 309 -5.29 13.62 -22.32
CA GLY A 309 -5.44 12.91 -21.06
C GLY A 309 -6.75 13.15 -20.31
N ALA A 310 -7.62 14.06 -20.80
CA ALA A 310 -8.83 14.47 -20.05
C ALA A 310 -9.84 13.32 -19.87
N ALA A 311 -10.06 12.49 -20.88
CA ALA A 311 -10.99 11.37 -20.80
C ALA A 311 -10.57 10.36 -19.71
N SER A 312 -9.31 9.98 -19.68
CA SER A 312 -8.74 9.08 -18.66
C SER A 312 -8.75 9.70 -17.26
N LEU A 313 -8.42 10.98 -17.17
CA LEU A 313 -8.54 11.74 -15.93
C LEU A 313 -9.97 11.70 -15.40
N LEU A 314 -10.95 12.00 -16.24
CA LEU A 314 -12.36 11.98 -15.87
C LEU A 314 -12.84 10.59 -15.41
N ARG A 315 -12.36 9.52 -16.00
CA ARG A 315 -12.70 8.14 -15.57
C ARG A 315 -12.16 7.81 -14.19
N MET A 316 -10.96 8.29 -13.86
CA MET A 316 -10.21 7.84 -12.69
C MET A 316 -10.22 8.81 -11.52
N PHE A 317 -10.58 10.09 -11.74
CA PHE A 317 -10.47 11.13 -10.75
C PHE A 317 -11.73 12.00 -10.68
N PRO A 318 -12.23 12.34 -9.48
CA PRO A 318 -13.43 13.18 -9.32
C PRO A 318 -13.17 14.61 -9.79
N VAL A 319 -14.02 15.09 -10.70
CA VAL A 319 -14.01 16.47 -11.22
C VAL A 319 -15.42 17.03 -11.10
N ASN A 320 -15.59 18.20 -10.47
CA ASN A 320 -16.90 18.79 -10.26
C ASN A 320 -17.43 19.49 -11.50
N GLU A 321 -16.59 20.27 -12.18
CA GLU A 321 -16.98 21.08 -13.33
C GLU A 321 -15.94 20.95 -14.45
N ILE A 322 -16.40 21.08 -15.69
CA ILE A 322 -15.55 21.14 -16.87
C ILE A 322 -15.86 22.45 -17.61
N TRP A 323 -14.80 23.24 -17.81
CA TRP A 323 -14.89 24.51 -18.49
C TRP A 323 -14.18 24.42 -19.83
N THR A 324 -14.90 24.76 -20.89
CA THR A 324 -14.38 24.80 -22.26
C THR A 324 -14.79 26.10 -22.93
N ASN A 325 -14.10 26.48 -23.99
CA ASN A 325 -14.45 27.64 -24.78
C ASN A 325 -15.43 27.31 -25.93
N GLU A 326 -15.90 28.33 -26.64
CA GLU A 326 -16.87 28.19 -27.71
C GLU A 326 -16.31 27.45 -28.93
N CYS A 327 -15.03 27.54 -29.22
CA CYS A 327 -14.33 26.80 -30.28
C CYS A 327 -14.35 25.28 -30.04
N SER A 328 -14.43 24.86 -28.78
CA SER A 328 -14.49 23.46 -28.39
C SER A 328 -15.83 22.78 -28.77
N ARG A 329 -16.89 23.55 -28.99
CA ARG A 329 -18.22 23.03 -29.39
C ARG A 329 -18.24 22.55 -30.85
N THR A 330 -17.34 23.06 -31.68
CA THR A 330 -17.24 22.70 -33.09
C THR A 330 -16.10 21.71 -33.38
N ALA A 331 -15.41 21.26 -32.33
CA ALA A 331 -14.32 20.30 -32.46
C ALA A 331 -14.85 18.92 -32.84
N ASP A 332 -14.26 18.33 -33.85
CA ASP A 332 -14.60 17.01 -34.37
C ASP A 332 -13.37 16.09 -34.21
N GLY A 333 -13.52 15.03 -33.42
CA GLY A 333 -12.50 14.02 -33.19
C GLY A 333 -13.03 12.94 -32.27
N VAL A 334 -12.55 11.72 -32.42
CA VAL A 334 -13.00 10.58 -31.59
C VAL A 334 -12.66 10.84 -30.13
N GLU A 335 -11.43 11.27 -29.86
CA GLU A 335 -10.96 11.54 -28.48
C GLU A 335 -11.72 12.69 -27.82
N TRP A 336 -12.11 13.71 -28.58
CA TRP A 336 -12.93 14.82 -28.06
C TRP A 336 -14.33 14.34 -27.68
N ARG A 337 -14.94 13.50 -28.54
CA ARG A 337 -16.25 12.89 -28.25
C ARG A 337 -16.20 12.00 -27.01
N ASP A 338 -15.17 11.18 -26.88
CA ASP A 338 -14.95 10.33 -25.70
C ASP A 338 -14.86 11.15 -24.42
N MET A 339 -14.14 12.28 -24.45
CA MET A 339 -14.06 13.19 -23.29
C MET A 339 -15.42 13.80 -22.97
N VAL A 340 -16.17 14.26 -23.97
CA VAL A 340 -17.49 14.86 -23.79
C VAL A 340 -18.50 13.82 -23.28
N GLU A 341 -18.47 12.61 -23.82
CA GLU A 341 -19.33 11.50 -23.37
C GLU A 341 -19.03 11.13 -21.91
N GLU A 342 -17.77 11.03 -21.52
CA GLU A 342 -17.39 10.78 -20.13
C GLU A 342 -17.82 11.91 -19.19
N ALA A 343 -17.75 13.16 -19.64
CA ALA A 343 -18.23 14.32 -18.90
C ALA A 343 -19.76 14.32 -18.70
N VAL A 344 -20.51 13.86 -19.70
CA VAL A 344 -21.97 13.78 -19.64
C VAL A 344 -22.44 12.61 -18.77
N ASN A 345 -21.78 11.46 -18.85
CA ASN A 345 -22.14 10.26 -18.10
C ASN A 345 -21.95 10.40 -16.58
N ARG A 346 -21.28 11.45 -16.12
CA ARG A 346 -21.04 11.73 -14.68
C ARG A 346 -22.10 12.63 -14.03
N LYS A 347 -23.03 13.16 -14.79
CA LYS A 347 -24.19 13.90 -14.27
C LYS A 347 -25.28 12.97 -13.78
#